data_04577957d9af1fc41d5e62bb432a9773
#
_entry.id   04577957d9af1fc41d5e62bb432a9773
#
_cell.length_a   1.000
_cell.length_b   1.000
_cell.length_c   1.000
_cell.angle_alpha   90.00
_cell.angle_beta   90.00
_cell.angle_gamma   90.00
#
_symmetry.space_group_name_H-M   'P 1'
#
loop_
_entity.id
_entity.type
_entity.pdbx_description
1 polymer ?
#
loop_
_entity_poly.entity_id
_entity_poly.type
_entity_poly.pdbx_seq_one_letter_code
_entity_poly.pdbx_strand_id
1 'polypeptide(L)'
;MAAGAVTSTAPAREKPRLTFWQIWNMSFGFLGIQFGFALQNGNMSRIFETMGAKTDDIAILWLAAPTTGLLVQPIVGYFSDRTWSPRWGRRRPFFLVGAICASLALLVVPNVSALWMAAGMLWIMDSSINISMEPFRALVGDLLPAEQHTAGFGAQTFFIGIGAVIGSLLPPIYTKWLHVSNVAPAGQISPSLKYAFYTGALIYFLAVLWTVVTTREYPPANLEEFKAEKRLHSGFWYGIRESFAGVVHMPRTMRQLAVVQFFSWLALFSMWIYATPAITSHIYHTTDTTSKAYNDGADWVNVCFAVYNGVSALAALGLPIIARATSRRFTHMLCLVSGGIGLISIYFIGYIPAEQTVSLHLFGSYTFRVIELVLLIPMLGIGIAWSSILSVPYAMLAGALPSNRMGYYMGVFNFFIVLPQMVAGVTLGFFTKHLFNGASIFTLVLGGVSMILAGLITLWVNDDDDVQMMPGGEPTENFGYGTPATRA
;
A
#
# COMPACT_ATOMS: atom_id res chain seq x y z
N MET A 1 9.36 -35.17 -36.81
CA MET A 1 7.88 -35.09 -36.74
C MET A 1 7.56 -33.76 -36.03
N ALA A 2 7.07 -32.78 -36.76
CA ALA A 2 6.74 -31.44 -36.25
C ALA A 2 5.42 -31.55 -35.46
N ALA A 3 5.46 -31.25 -34.18
CA ALA A 3 4.25 -31.12 -33.37
C ALA A 3 3.56 -29.81 -33.79
N GLY A 4 2.44 -29.95 -34.53
CA GLY A 4 1.62 -28.83 -34.92
C GLY A 4 1.07 -28.09 -33.70
N ALA A 5 1.35 -26.82 -33.59
CA ALA A 5 0.72 -25.93 -32.64
C ALA A 5 -0.78 -25.87 -32.98
N VAL A 6 -1.60 -26.47 -32.17
CA VAL A 6 -3.06 -26.34 -32.24
C VAL A 6 -3.39 -24.92 -31.75
N THR A 7 -3.47 -23.99 -32.68
CA THR A 7 -4.06 -22.66 -32.42
C THR A 7 -5.56 -22.84 -32.27
N SER A 8 -6.02 -22.88 -31.01
CA SER A 8 -7.44 -22.88 -30.70
C SER A 8 -8.04 -21.54 -31.18
N THR A 9 -8.83 -21.59 -32.24
CA THR A 9 -9.59 -20.47 -32.82
C THR A 9 -10.99 -20.33 -32.21
N ALA A 10 -11.20 -20.75 -30.97
CA ALA A 10 -12.45 -20.45 -30.28
C ALA A 10 -12.48 -18.94 -30.01
N PRO A 11 -13.51 -18.18 -30.47
CA PRO A 11 -13.59 -16.75 -30.20
C PRO A 11 -13.64 -16.56 -28.68
N ALA A 12 -12.74 -15.69 -28.17
CA ALA A 12 -12.75 -15.28 -26.78
C ALA A 12 -14.16 -14.79 -26.44
N ARG A 13 -14.82 -15.43 -25.49
CA ARG A 13 -16.18 -15.05 -25.08
C ARG A 13 -16.14 -13.61 -24.62
N GLU A 14 -16.80 -12.71 -25.33
CA GLU A 14 -16.88 -11.30 -24.97
C GLU A 14 -17.44 -11.20 -23.54
N LYS A 15 -16.71 -10.52 -22.67
CA LYS A 15 -17.16 -10.28 -21.29
C LYS A 15 -18.36 -9.32 -21.33
N PRO A 16 -19.48 -9.63 -20.64
CA PRO A 16 -20.60 -8.74 -20.61
C PRO A 16 -20.25 -7.43 -19.89
N ARG A 17 -20.78 -6.31 -20.36
CA ARG A 17 -20.68 -5.04 -19.67
C ARG A 17 -21.41 -5.10 -18.34
N LEU A 18 -20.74 -4.72 -17.26
CA LEU A 18 -21.33 -4.62 -15.94
C LEU A 18 -21.95 -3.24 -15.73
N THR A 19 -23.03 -3.20 -14.97
CA THR A 19 -23.64 -1.94 -14.53
C THR A 19 -22.79 -1.25 -13.47
N PHE A 20 -23.03 0.04 -13.22
CA PHE A 20 -22.36 0.78 -12.15
C PHE A 20 -22.46 0.07 -10.79
N TRP A 21 -23.63 -0.41 -10.41
CA TRP A 21 -23.83 -1.11 -9.13
C TRP A 21 -23.12 -2.44 -9.05
N GLN A 22 -22.97 -3.15 -10.15
CA GLN A 22 -22.16 -4.38 -10.17
C GLN A 22 -20.67 -4.09 -9.97
N ILE A 23 -20.14 -3.03 -10.63
CA ILE A 23 -18.76 -2.57 -10.44
C ILE A 23 -18.56 -2.08 -9.00
N TRP A 24 -19.51 -1.35 -8.45
CA TRP A 24 -19.52 -0.88 -7.07
C TRP A 24 -19.45 -2.06 -6.09
N ASN A 25 -20.35 -3.01 -6.21
CA ASN A 25 -20.42 -4.18 -5.30
C ASN A 25 -19.19 -5.06 -5.38
N MET A 26 -18.64 -5.29 -6.58
CA MET A 26 -17.42 -6.08 -6.73
C MET A 26 -16.19 -5.41 -6.14
N SER A 27 -16.18 -4.08 -6.03
CA SER A 27 -15.06 -3.30 -5.50
C SER A 27 -15.18 -3.01 -4.00
N PHE A 28 -16.37 -3.17 -3.42
CA PHE A 28 -16.69 -2.76 -2.04
C PHE A 28 -15.80 -3.42 -0.98
N GLY A 29 -15.38 -4.67 -1.18
CA GLY A 29 -14.50 -5.37 -0.24
C GLY A 29 -13.14 -4.69 -0.02
N PHE A 30 -12.66 -3.85 -0.95
CA PHE A 30 -11.45 -3.06 -0.71
C PHE A 30 -11.58 -2.07 0.43
N LEU A 31 -12.81 -1.57 0.71
CA LEU A 31 -13.06 -0.78 1.91
C LEU A 31 -12.60 -1.54 3.17
N GLY A 32 -13.04 -2.79 3.33
CA GLY A 32 -12.67 -3.63 4.48
C GLY A 32 -11.18 -3.91 4.57
N ILE A 33 -10.55 -4.26 3.44
CA ILE A 33 -9.11 -4.50 3.37
C ILE A 33 -8.33 -3.27 3.86
N GLN A 34 -8.76 -2.07 3.49
CA GLN A 34 -8.10 -0.83 3.91
C GLN A 34 -8.30 -0.49 5.39
N PHE A 35 -9.41 -0.92 6.01
CA PHE A 35 -9.52 -0.85 7.47
C PHE A 35 -8.44 -1.67 8.17
N GLY A 36 -8.15 -2.88 7.67
CA GLY A 36 -7.06 -3.70 8.17
C GLY A 36 -5.70 -2.99 8.07
N PHE A 37 -5.34 -2.49 6.89
CA PHE A 37 -4.08 -1.76 6.69
C PHE A 37 -4.00 -0.46 7.49
N ALA A 38 -5.09 0.31 7.58
CA ALA A 38 -5.10 1.57 8.34
C ALA A 38 -4.85 1.34 9.82
N LEU A 39 -5.53 0.35 10.41
CA LEU A 39 -5.33 -0.01 11.82
C LEU A 39 -3.94 -0.58 12.07
N GLN A 40 -3.42 -1.41 11.15
CA GLN A 40 -2.06 -1.94 11.21
C GLN A 40 -1.04 -0.80 11.17
N ASN A 41 -1.05 0.00 10.11
CA ASN A 41 -0.04 1.03 9.88
C ASN A 41 -0.04 2.13 10.96
N GLY A 42 -1.22 2.49 11.45
CA GLY A 42 -1.36 3.53 12.48
C GLY A 42 -1.05 3.07 13.90
N ASN A 43 -1.15 1.75 14.20
CA ASN A 43 -1.19 1.32 15.60
C ASN A 43 -0.25 0.18 15.96
N MET A 44 0.34 -0.57 15.01
CA MET A 44 1.20 -1.70 15.38
C MET A 44 2.46 -1.28 16.13
N SER A 45 3.11 -0.17 15.75
CA SER A 45 4.25 0.36 16.50
C SER A 45 3.86 0.74 17.92
N ARG A 46 2.70 1.39 18.12
CA ARG A 46 2.13 1.67 19.46
C ARG A 46 1.91 0.39 20.25
N ILE A 47 1.36 -0.65 19.63
CA ILE A 47 1.14 -1.95 20.29
C ILE A 47 2.47 -2.58 20.68
N PHE A 48 3.48 -2.55 19.84
CA PHE A 48 4.80 -3.06 20.15
C PHE A 48 5.44 -2.32 21.33
N GLU A 49 5.40 -0.98 21.35
CA GLU A 49 5.90 -0.17 22.46
C GLU A 49 5.14 -0.48 23.76
N THR A 50 3.81 -0.60 23.70
CA THR A 50 2.97 -0.98 24.85
C THR A 50 3.34 -2.37 25.39
N MET A 51 3.74 -3.30 24.52
CA MET A 51 4.21 -4.64 24.90
C MET A 51 5.70 -4.68 25.30
N GLY A 52 6.37 -3.52 25.39
CA GLY A 52 7.74 -3.40 25.88
C GLY A 52 8.82 -3.48 24.80
N ALA A 53 8.48 -3.32 23.54
CA ALA A 53 9.50 -3.20 22.49
C ALA A 53 10.30 -1.91 22.65
N LYS A 54 11.61 -1.99 22.48
CA LYS A 54 12.45 -0.81 22.38
C LYS A 54 12.29 -0.19 21.01
N THR A 55 12.42 1.14 20.93
CA THR A 55 12.24 1.89 19.66
C THR A 55 13.15 1.40 18.53
N ASP A 56 14.35 0.94 18.86
CA ASP A 56 15.31 0.38 17.89
C ASP A 56 14.92 -1.03 17.39
N ASP A 57 14.16 -1.79 18.16
CA ASP A 57 13.72 -3.14 17.80
C ASP A 57 12.42 -3.13 16.95
N ILE A 58 11.68 -2.02 16.93
CA ILE A 58 10.38 -1.95 16.22
C ILE A 58 10.54 -2.25 14.72
N ALA A 59 11.59 -1.75 14.08
CA ALA A 59 11.79 -1.94 12.65
C ALA A 59 11.87 -3.42 12.24
N ILE A 60 12.55 -4.26 13.03
CA ILE A 60 12.68 -5.70 12.75
C ILE A 60 11.34 -6.43 12.92
N LEU A 61 10.49 -5.97 13.84
CA LEU A 61 9.14 -6.55 14.03
C LEU A 61 8.24 -6.28 12.81
N TRP A 62 8.48 -5.18 12.10
CA TRP A 62 7.76 -4.83 10.88
C TRP A 62 8.19 -5.61 9.63
N LEU A 63 9.22 -6.46 9.70
CA LEU A 63 9.61 -7.34 8.58
C LEU A 63 8.49 -8.31 8.15
N ALA A 64 7.50 -8.52 9.00
CA ALA A 64 6.32 -9.32 8.67
C ALA A 64 5.65 -8.83 7.38
N ALA A 65 5.36 -7.53 7.28
CA ALA A 65 4.62 -6.94 6.16
C ALA A 65 5.29 -7.18 4.79
N PRO A 66 6.55 -6.78 4.54
CA PRO A 66 7.20 -7.03 3.26
C PRO A 66 7.44 -8.52 3.00
N THR A 67 7.76 -9.30 4.03
CA THR A 67 8.05 -10.73 3.83
C THR A 67 6.79 -11.51 3.44
N THR A 68 5.65 -11.22 4.07
CA THR A 68 4.38 -11.85 3.71
C THR A 68 3.92 -11.40 2.33
N GLY A 69 4.08 -10.13 1.98
CA GLY A 69 3.81 -9.62 0.64
C GLY A 69 4.62 -10.35 -0.43
N LEU A 70 5.92 -10.57 -0.17
CA LEU A 70 6.80 -11.28 -1.09
C LEU A 70 6.45 -12.77 -1.27
N LEU A 71 6.07 -13.43 -0.18
CA LEU A 71 5.83 -14.88 -0.19
C LEU A 71 4.36 -15.23 -0.49
N VAL A 72 3.42 -14.57 0.18
CA VAL A 72 1.99 -14.94 0.12
C VAL A 72 1.35 -14.53 -1.19
N GLN A 73 1.65 -13.33 -1.71
CA GLN A 73 1.00 -12.84 -2.94
C GLN A 73 1.24 -13.75 -4.15
N PRO A 74 2.47 -14.18 -4.50
CA PRO A 74 2.69 -15.11 -5.60
C PRO A 74 2.04 -16.47 -5.37
N ILE A 75 2.06 -16.96 -4.13
CA ILE A 75 1.42 -18.25 -3.76
C ILE A 75 -0.09 -18.18 -4.02
N VAL A 76 -0.73 -17.14 -3.48
CA VAL A 76 -2.18 -16.97 -3.60
C VAL A 76 -2.57 -16.66 -5.04
N GLY A 77 -1.80 -15.85 -5.76
CA GLY A 77 -1.97 -15.60 -7.18
C GLY A 77 -1.98 -16.91 -7.96
N TYR A 78 -0.93 -17.73 -7.76
CA TYR A 78 -0.81 -19.04 -8.41
C TYR A 78 -2.00 -19.96 -8.13
N PHE A 79 -2.39 -20.12 -6.86
CA PHE A 79 -3.50 -21.02 -6.50
C PHE A 79 -4.85 -20.46 -6.96
N SER A 80 -5.07 -19.15 -6.83
CA SER A 80 -6.33 -18.53 -7.26
C SER A 80 -6.52 -18.61 -8.77
N ASP A 81 -5.44 -18.50 -9.55
CA ASP A 81 -5.47 -18.65 -11.01
C ASP A 81 -5.88 -20.07 -11.46
N ARG A 82 -5.58 -21.09 -10.66
CA ARG A 82 -5.80 -22.50 -10.95
C ARG A 82 -6.98 -23.12 -10.22
N THR A 83 -7.75 -22.33 -9.51
CA THR A 83 -8.94 -22.76 -8.79
C THR A 83 -10.18 -22.38 -9.57
N TRP A 84 -11.10 -23.30 -9.70
CA TRP A 84 -12.45 -23.05 -10.21
C TRP A 84 -13.45 -23.95 -9.51
N SER A 85 -14.52 -23.35 -9.02
CA SER A 85 -15.66 -24.04 -8.46
C SER A 85 -16.96 -23.47 -9.05
N PRO A 86 -17.89 -24.33 -9.55
CA PRO A 86 -19.17 -23.84 -10.07
C PRO A 86 -19.99 -23.04 -9.06
N ARG A 87 -19.83 -23.32 -7.75
CA ARG A 87 -20.56 -22.68 -6.65
C ARG A 87 -19.85 -21.43 -6.13
N TRP A 88 -18.53 -21.50 -5.99
CA TRP A 88 -17.74 -20.47 -5.31
C TRP A 88 -16.96 -19.56 -6.25
N GLY A 89 -16.85 -19.92 -7.53
CA GLY A 89 -16.03 -19.18 -8.48
C GLY A 89 -14.53 -19.52 -8.36
N ARG A 90 -13.69 -18.58 -8.81
CA ARG A 90 -12.23 -18.68 -8.88
C ARG A 90 -11.56 -17.91 -7.74
N ARG A 91 -11.93 -16.65 -7.56
CA ARG A 91 -11.29 -15.70 -6.63
C ARG A 91 -11.99 -15.60 -5.28
N ARG A 92 -13.32 -15.74 -5.27
CA ARG A 92 -14.17 -15.54 -4.08
C ARG A 92 -13.80 -16.41 -2.87
N PRO A 93 -13.42 -17.70 -3.01
CA PRO A 93 -12.97 -18.50 -1.87
C PRO A 93 -11.78 -17.88 -1.13
N PHE A 94 -10.80 -17.34 -1.88
CA PHE A 94 -9.61 -16.72 -1.31
C PHE A 94 -9.97 -15.42 -0.58
N PHE A 95 -10.87 -14.59 -1.14
CA PHE A 95 -11.37 -13.39 -0.45
C PHE A 95 -11.94 -13.75 0.92
N LEU A 96 -12.83 -14.75 0.93
CA LEU A 96 -13.54 -15.12 2.14
C LEU A 96 -12.61 -15.72 3.19
N VAL A 97 -11.72 -16.62 2.80
CA VAL A 97 -10.74 -17.22 3.72
C VAL A 97 -9.81 -16.14 4.29
N GLY A 98 -9.26 -15.29 3.42
CA GLY A 98 -8.42 -14.18 3.87
C GLY A 98 -9.16 -13.23 4.79
N ALA A 99 -10.43 -12.88 4.49
CA ALA A 99 -11.24 -12.00 5.34
C ALA A 99 -11.56 -12.61 6.71
N ILE A 100 -11.89 -13.90 6.76
CA ILE A 100 -12.11 -14.59 8.04
C ILE A 100 -10.83 -14.56 8.88
N CYS A 101 -9.70 -14.96 8.30
CA CYS A 101 -8.42 -15.02 9.02
C CYS A 101 -7.96 -13.61 9.46
N ALA A 102 -8.06 -12.59 8.58
CA ALA A 102 -7.69 -11.22 8.90
C ALA A 102 -8.58 -10.62 9.98
N SER A 103 -9.90 -10.85 9.91
CA SER A 103 -10.83 -10.36 10.92
C SER A 103 -10.60 -11.03 12.28
N LEU A 104 -10.32 -12.32 12.30
CA LEU A 104 -9.94 -13.02 13.53
C LEU A 104 -8.62 -12.48 14.10
N ALA A 105 -7.62 -12.22 13.23
CA ALA A 105 -6.37 -11.61 13.66
C ALA A 105 -6.59 -10.21 14.24
N LEU A 106 -7.42 -9.36 13.60
CA LEU A 106 -7.79 -8.05 14.12
C LEU A 106 -8.51 -8.12 15.48
N LEU A 107 -9.30 -9.17 15.75
CA LEU A 107 -9.92 -9.39 17.06
C LEU A 107 -8.90 -9.80 18.11
N VAL A 108 -7.87 -10.55 17.74
CA VAL A 108 -6.87 -11.09 18.69
C VAL A 108 -5.78 -10.06 19.00
N VAL A 109 -5.30 -9.31 18.00
CA VAL A 109 -4.21 -8.31 18.14
C VAL A 109 -4.40 -7.40 19.35
N PRO A 110 -5.55 -6.77 19.62
CA PRO A 110 -5.70 -5.88 20.76
C PRO A 110 -5.83 -6.60 22.12
N ASN A 111 -5.75 -7.92 22.15
CA ASN A 111 -5.83 -8.75 23.34
C ASN A 111 -4.53 -9.52 23.66
N VAL A 112 -3.47 -9.24 22.92
CA VAL A 112 -2.16 -9.85 23.18
C VAL A 112 -1.60 -9.35 24.52
N SER A 113 -0.84 -10.20 25.18
CA SER A 113 -0.24 -9.91 26.50
C SER A 113 1.30 -9.94 26.48
N ALA A 114 1.91 -10.20 25.32
CA ALA A 114 3.36 -10.27 25.19
C ALA A 114 3.81 -9.82 23.79
N LEU A 115 5.02 -9.28 23.71
CA LEU A 115 5.60 -8.77 22.47
C LEU A 115 5.67 -9.83 21.34
N TRP A 116 6.08 -11.05 21.68
CA TRP A 116 6.16 -12.14 20.69
C TRP A 116 4.80 -12.52 20.12
N MET A 117 3.72 -12.39 20.93
CA MET A 117 2.36 -12.60 20.45
C MET A 117 1.94 -11.50 19.48
N ALA A 118 2.23 -10.23 19.80
CA ALA A 118 1.94 -9.10 18.93
C ALA A 118 2.69 -9.25 17.58
N ALA A 119 3.97 -9.63 17.63
CA ALA A 119 4.77 -9.89 16.43
C ALA A 119 4.19 -11.04 15.59
N GLY A 120 3.88 -12.18 16.22
CA GLY A 120 3.27 -13.33 15.54
C GLY A 120 1.90 -12.99 14.92
N MET A 121 1.10 -12.21 15.63
CA MET A 121 -0.19 -11.76 15.11
C MET A 121 -0.06 -10.81 13.92
N LEU A 122 0.99 -9.98 13.86
CA LEU A 122 1.27 -9.16 12.67
C LEU A 122 1.53 -10.05 11.45
N TRP A 123 2.35 -11.12 11.59
CA TRP A 123 2.57 -12.09 10.51
C TRP A 123 1.27 -12.74 10.01
N ILE A 124 0.41 -13.16 10.93
CA ILE A 124 -0.88 -13.80 10.61
C ILE A 124 -1.81 -12.79 9.94
N MET A 125 -1.95 -11.60 10.51
CA MET A 125 -2.82 -10.54 10.00
C MET A 125 -2.40 -10.12 8.60
N ASP A 126 -1.13 -9.84 8.38
CA ASP A 126 -0.61 -9.36 7.11
C ASP A 126 -0.68 -10.43 6.02
N SER A 127 -0.36 -11.70 6.36
CA SER A 127 -0.58 -12.84 5.46
C SER A 127 -2.04 -12.96 5.05
N SER A 128 -2.96 -12.83 5.99
CA SER A 128 -4.40 -12.95 5.76
C SER A 128 -4.95 -11.81 4.90
N ILE A 129 -4.47 -10.59 5.11
CA ILE A 129 -4.81 -9.44 4.28
C ILE A 129 -4.33 -9.67 2.83
N ASN A 130 -3.09 -10.16 2.65
CA ASN A 130 -2.54 -10.47 1.33
C ASN A 130 -3.32 -11.59 0.63
N ILE A 131 -3.82 -12.61 1.36
CA ILE A 131 -4.68 -13.67 0.81
C ILE A 131 -5.97 -13.08 0.22
N SER A 132 -6.56 -12.07 0.84
CA SER A 132 -7.73 -11.38 0.30
C SER A 132 -7.37 -10.46 -0.86
N MET A 133 -6.32 -9.63 -0.70
CA MET A 133 -6.04 -8.50 -1.57
C MET A 133 -5.61 -8.90 -2.98
N GLU A 134 -4.75 -9.92 -3.11
CA GLU A 134 -4.16 -10.27 -4.40
C GLU A 134 -5.20 -10.77 -5.42
N PRO A 135 -6.08 -11.76 -5.10
CA PRO A 135 -7.13 -12.17 -6.01
C PRO A 135 -8.16 -11.06 -6.27
N PHE A 136 -8.33 -10.14 -5.32
CA PHE A 136 -9.25 -9.02 -5.45
C PHE A 136 -8.83 -8.03 -6.55
N ARG A 137 -7.52 -7.76 -6.67
CA ARG A 137 -6.97 -6.94 -7.75
C ARG A 137 -7.20 -7.58 -9.12
N ALA A 138 -7.01 -8.91 -9.20
CA ALA A 138 -7.21 -9.67 -10.43
C ALA A 138 -8.68 -9.70 -10.88
N LEU A 139 -9.64 -9.54 -9.97
CA LEU A 139 -11.07 -9.64 -10.24
C LEU A 139 -11.55 -8.62 -11.29
N VAL A 140 -10.99 -7.42 -11.33
CA VAL A 140 -11.29 -6.40 -12.34
C VAL A 140 -10.96 -6.92 -13.74
N GLY A 141 -9.76 -7.46 -13.91
CA GLY A 141 -9.35 -8.05 -15.18
C GLY A 141 -10.17 -9.29 -15.56
N ASP A 142 -10.60 -10.09 -14.58
CA ASP A 142 -11.36 -11.31 -14.82
C ASP A 142 -12.82 -11.03 -15.24
N LEU A 143 -13.46 -10.02 -14.66
CA LEU A 143 -14.91 -9.76 -14.85
C LEU A 143 -15.25 -8.68 -15.87
N LEU A 144 -14.42 -7.64 -15.98
CA LEU A 144 -14.72 -6.49 -16.82
C LEU A 144 -14.15 -6.62 -18.23
N PRO A 145 -14.87 -6.13 -19.26
CA PRO A 145 -14.28 -5.90 -20.58
C PRO A 145 -13.28 -4.74 -20.52
N ALA A 146 -12.36 -4.66 -21.47
CA ALA A 146 -11.26 -3.69 -21.47
C ALA A 146 -11.72 -2.23 -21.31
N GLU A 147 -12.85 -1.86 -21.95
CA GLU A 147 -13.40 -0.51 -21.89
C GLU A 147 -13.86 -0.10 -20.47
N GLN A 148 -14.14 -1.08 -19.61
CA GLN A 148 -14.60 -0.83 -18.23
C GLN A 148 -13.48 -0.99 -17.19
N HIS A 149 -12.26 -1.39 -17.55
CA HIS A 149 -11.16 -1.56 -16.61
C HIS A 149 -10.87 -0.28 -15.82
N THR A 150 -10.87 0.89 -16.48
CA THR A 150 -10.66 2.18 -15.81
C THR A 150 -11.72 2.46 -14.76
N ALA A 151 -13.00 2.15 -15.03
CA ALA A 151 -14.07 2.30 -14.05
C ALA A 151 -13.93 1.32 -12.88
N GLY A 152 -13.54 0.07 -13.16
CA GLY A 152 -13.29 -0.94 -12.13
C GLY A 152 -12.16 -0.56 -11.19
N PHE A 153 -11.00 -0.19 -11.71
CA PHE A 153 -9.86 0.27 -10.90
C PHE A 153 -10.15 1.58 -10.18
N GLY A 154 -10.91 2.50 -10.82
CA GLY A 154 -11.38 3.73 -10.19
C GLY A 154 -12.27 3.47 -8.97
N ALA A 155 -13.21 2.55 -9.06
CA ALA A 155 -14.05 2.15 -7.94
C ALA A 155 -13.24 1.49 -6.81
N GLN A 156 -12.25 0.65 -7.13
CA GLN A 156 -11.35 0.08 -6.14
C GLN A 156 -10.55 1.18 -5.43
N THR A 157 -9.96 2.12 -6.17
CA THR A 157 -9.18 3.23 -5.61
C THR A 157 -10.03 4.12 -4.70
N PHE A 158 -11.30 4.36 -5.06
CA PHE A 158 -12.24 5.09 -4.22
C PHE A 158 -12.46 4.40 -2.87
N PHE A 159 -12.73 3.10 -2.86
CA PHE A 159 -12.90 2.34 -1.61
C PHE A 159 -11.61 2.22 -0.80
N ILE A 160 -10.46 2.13 -1.46
CA ILE A 160 -9.14 2.18 -0.82
C ILE A 160 -8.98 3.50 -0.06
N GLY A 161 -9.26 4.64 -0.72
CA GLY A 161 -9.12 5.96 -0.11
C GLY A 161 -10.06 6.17 1.09
N ILE A 162 -11.34 5.90 0.92
CA ILE A 162 -12.33 6.04 2.00
C ILE A 162 -12.04 5.09 3.15
N GLY A 163 -11.72 3.82 2.85
CA GLY A 163 -11.40 2.82 3.87
C GLY A 163 -10.18 3.20 4.69
N ALA A 164 -9.13 3.73 4.04
CA ALA A 164 -7.93 4.19 4.72
C ALA A 164 -8.20 5.40 5.63
N VAL A 165 -8.99 6.38 5.17
CA VAL A 165 -9.36 7.56 5.97
C VAL A 165 -10.18 7.16 7.19
N ILE A 166 -11.29 6.44 6.99
CA ILE A 166 -12.20 6.07 8.09
C ILE A 166 -11.51 5.09 9.05
N GLY A 167 -10.77 4.11 8.51
CA GLY A 167 -10.02 3.15 9.33
C GLY A 167 -8.98 3.82 10.23
N SER A 168 -8.26 4.82 9.71
CA SER A 168 -7.31 5.61 10.50
C SER A 168 -8.00 6.47 11.57
N LEU A 169 -9.22 6.95 11.31
CA LEU A 169 -9.96 7.76 12.27
C LEU A 169 -10.65 6.95 13.39
N LEU A 170 -10.72 5.62 13.30
CA LEU A 170 -11.42 4.83 14.33
C LEU A 170 -10.90 5.06 15.75
N PRO A 171 -9.57 4.97 16.07
CA PRO A 171 -9.10 5.20 17.43
C PRO A 171 -9.44 6.62 17.93
N PRO A 172 -9.19 7.72 17.19
CA PRO A 172 -9.60 9.06 17.60
C PRO A 172 -11.11 9.22 17.74
N ILE A 173 -11.94 8.58 16.92
CA ILE A 173 -13.40 8.61 17.05
C ILE A 173 -13.81 8.01 18.40
N TYR A 174 -13.29 6.84 18.76
CA TYR A 174 -13.57 6.24 20.06
C TYR A 174 -13.12 7.13 21.21
N THR A 175 -11.96 7.76 21.11
CA THR A 175 -11.41 8.59 22.20
C THR A 175 -12.13 9.93 22.31
N LYS A 176 -12.25 10.69 21.19
CA LYS A 176 -12.71 12.08 21.21
C LYS A 176 -14.23 12.22 21.13
N TRP A 177 -14.92 11.34 20.38
CA TRP A 177 -16.36 11.44 20.17
C TRP A 177 -17.17 10.50 21.08
N LEU A 178 -16.68 9.30 21.28
CA LEU A 178 -17.37 8.30 22.12
C LEU A 178 -16.84 8.27 23.56
N HIS A 179 -15.85 9.11 23.89
CA HIS A 179 -15.29 9.28 25.24
C HIS A 179 -14.78 7.98 25.85
N VAL A 180 -14.33 7.02 25.02
CA VAL A 180 -13.72 5.78 25.50
C VAL A 180 -12.26 6.06 25.87
N SER A 181 -11.83 5.53 27.03
CA SER A 181 -10.46 5.74 27.51
C SER A 181 -9.41 5.23 26.50
N ASN A 182 -8.42 6.07 26.20
CA ASN A 182 -7.23 5.69 25.44
C ASN A 182 -6.03 5.34 26.34
N VAL A 183 -6.22 5.31 27.65
CA VAL A 183 -5.21 4.94 28.65
C VAL A 183 -5.51 3.55 29.19
N ALA A 184 -4.47 2.76 29.42
CA ALA A 184 -4.52 1.44 30.04
C ALA A 184 -3.31 1.23 30.95
N PRO A 185 -3.37 0.26 31.90
CA PRO A 185 -2.20 -0.16 32.67
C PRO A 185 -1.05 -0.65 31.78
N ALA A 186 0.17 -0.64 32.32
CA ALA A 186 1.35 -1.12 31.61
C ALA A 186 1.15 -2.55 31.06
N GLY A 187 1.58 -2.76 29.83
CA GLY A 187 1.43 -4.05 29.14
C GLY A 187 0.01 -4.37 28.69
N GLN A 188 -0.92 -3.43 28.73
CA GLN A 188 -2.30 -3.59 28.26
C GLN A 188 -2.63 -2.56 27.17
N ILE A 189 -3.41 -2.99 26.20
CA ILE A 189 -3.89 -2.15 25.10
C ILE A 189 -5.15 -1.40 25.56
N SER A 190 -5.21 -0.10 25.24
CA SER A 190 -6.30 0.77 25.67
C SER A 190 -7.68 0.35 25.12
N PRO A 191 -8.78 0.61 25.84
CA PRO A 191 -10.13 0.27 25.41
C PRO A 191 -10.50 0.90 24.06
N SER A 192 -10.14 2.17 23.82
CA SER A 192 -10.43 2.84 22.55
C SER A 192 -9.79 2.12 21.37
N LEU A 193 -8.55 1.66 21.52
CA LEU A 193 -7.85 0.91 20.49
C LEU A 193 -8.45 -0.49 20.31
N LYS A 194 -8.84 -1.17 21.38
CA LYS A 194 -9.55 -2.46 21.29
C LYS A 194 -10.83 -2.34 20.47
N TYR A 195 -11.67 -1.36 20.79
CA TYR A 195 -12.92 -1.16 20.06
C TYR A 195 -12.68 -0.75 18.59
N ALA A 196 -11.64 0.04 18.30
CA ALA A 196 -11.27 0.36 16.94
C ALA A 196 -10.91 -0.89 16.11
N PHE A 197 -10.12 -1.80 16.70
CA PHE A 197 -9.77 -3.07 16.05
C PHE A 197 -10.99 -3.99 15.90
N TYR A 198 -11.87 -4.10 16.88
CA TYR A 198 -13.10 -4.90 16.80
C TYR A 198 -14.04 -4.38 15.71
N THR A 199 -14.21 -3.06 15.64
CA THR A 199 -15.02 -2.41 14.58
C THR A 199 -14.39 -2.62 13.22
N GLY A 200 -13.07 -2.45 13.12
CA GLY A 200 -12.33 -2.72 11.89
C GLY A 200 -12.45 -4.17 11.42
N ALA A 201 -12.37 -5.14 12.36
CA ALA A 201 -12.57 -6.55 12.05
C ALA A 201 -13.97 -6.85 11.49
N LEU A 202 -15.00 -6.26 12.12
CA LEU A 202 -16.39 -6.41 11.67
C LEU A 202 -16.60 -5.80 10.29
N ILE A 203 -16.11 -4.56 10.06
CA ILE A 203 -16.25 -3.88 8.77
C ILE A 203 -15.46 -4.64 7.69
N TYR A 204 -14.26 -5.13 8.00
CA TYR A 204 -13.47 -5.94 7.08
C TYR A 204 -14.26 -7.17 6.62
N PHE A 205 -14.73 -7.95 7.58
CA PHE A 205 -15.48 -9.16 7.29
C PHE A 205 -16.74 -8.88 6.47
N LEU A 206 -17.56 -7.92 6.92
CA LEU A 206 -18.84 -7.59 6.25
C LEU A 206 -18.64 -7.02 4.85
N ALA A 207 -17.63 -6.16 4.63
CA ALA A 207 -17.36 -5.58 3.32
C ALA A 207 -16.91 -6.64 2.32
N VAL A 208 -16.01 -7.54 2.72
CA VAL A 208 -15.56 -8.62 1.84
C VAL A 208 -16.69 -9.64 1.63
N LEU A 209 -17.43 -10.01 2.67
CA LEU A 209 -18.60 -10.90 2.56
C LEU A 209 -19.63 -10.34 1.59
N TRP A 210 -19.91 -9.03 1.65
CA TRP A 210 -20.80 -8.36 0.70
C TRP A 210 -20.35 -8.57 -0.74
N THR A 211 -19.09 -8.33 -1.05
CA THR A 211 -18.55 -8.57 -2.38
C THR A 211 -18.65 -10.05 -2.78
N VAL A 212 -18.32 -10.98 -1.86
CA VAL A 212 -18.41 -12.43 -2.13
C VAL A 212 -19.83 -12.88 -2.48
N VAL A 213 -20.83 -12.33 -1.81
CA VAL A 213 -22.24 -12.71 -2.00
C VAL A 213 -22.84 -12.05 -3.24
N THR A 214 -22.50 -10.79 -3.50
CA THR A 214 -23.13 -10.00 -4.59
C THR A 214 -22.43 -10.15 -5.94
N THR A 215 -21.17 -10.59 -5.95
CA THR A 215 -20.39 -10.73 -7.18
C THR A 215 -20.47 -12.16 -7.72
N ARG A 216 -20.73 -12.32 -9.01
CA ARG A 216 -20.70 -13.63 -9.70
C ARG A 216 -19.51 -13.68 -10.65
N GLU A 217 -18.76 -14.76 -10.60
CA GLU A 217 -17.65 -15.03 -11.52
C GLU A 217 -18.11 -15.90 -12.68
N TYR A 218 -17.47 -15.72 -13.84
CA TYR A 218 -17.75 -16.50 -15.03
C TYR A 218 -16.86 -17.75 -15.10
N PRO A 219 -17.40 -18.89 -15.58
CA PRO A 219 -16.60 -20.08 -15.82
C PRO A 219 -15.50 -19.79 -16.87
N PRO A 220 -14.34 -20.48 -16.80
CA PRO A 220 -13.35 -20.46 -17.86
C PRO A 220 -13.97 -20.78 -19.22
N ALA A 221 -13.52 -20.10 -20.27
CA ALA A 221 -14.08 -20.26 -21.62
C ALA A 221 -13.97 -21.73 -22.11
N ASN A 222 -12.87 -22.39 -21.77
CA ASN A 222 -12.66 -23.82 -22.03
C ASN A 222 -12.19 -24.51 -20.74
N LEU A 223 -13.08 -25.30 -20.14
CA LEU A 223 -12.82 -25.99 -18.87
C LEU A 223 -11.78 -27.12 -19.03
N GLU A 224 -11.72 -27.76 -20.18
CA GLU A 224 -10.78 -28.86 -20.44
C GLU A 224 -9.36 -28.30 -20.66
N GLU A 225 -9.23 -27.20 -21.39
CA GLU A 225 -7.98 -26.50 -21.57
C GLU A 225 -7.45 -25.94 -20.23
N PHE A 226 -8.32 -25.35 -19.42
CA PHE A 226 -8.01 -24.91 -18.07
C PHE A 226 -7.49 -26.05 -17.18
N LYS A 227 -8.10 -27.25 -17.26
CA LYS A 227 -7.63 -28.42 -16.53
C LYS A 227 -6.30 -28.97 -17.09
N ALA A 228 -6.09 -28.91 -18.40
CA ALA A 228 -4.85 -29.32 -19.04
C ALA A 228 -3.69 -28.38 -18.68
N GLU A 229 -3.92 -27.07 -18.74
CA GLU A 229 -2.95 -26.06 -18.34
C GLU A 229 -2.55 -26.17 -16.87
N LYS A 230 -3.54 -26.45 -15.99
CA LYS A 230 -3.29 -26.75 -14.56
C LYS A 230 -2.33 -27.92 -14.37
N ARG A 231 -2.39 -28.94 -15.25
CA ARG A 231 -1.52 -30.13 -15.18
C ARG A 231 -0.12 -29.86 -15.72
N LEU A 232 0.00 -29.06 -16.79
CA LEU A 232 1.27 -28.81 -17.49
C LEU A 232 2.19 -27.86 -16.71
N HIS A 233 1.66 -26.84 -16.03
CA HIS A 233 2.43 -25.83 -15.31
C HIS A 233 2.36 -26.01 -13.78
N SER A 234 2.62 -27.25 -13.31
CA SER A 234 2.51 -27.62 -11.88
C SER A 234 3.72 -27.27 -11.02
N GLY A 235 4.48 -26.23 -11.39
CA GLY A 235 5.71 -25.87 -10.68
C GLY A 235 5.67 -24.50 -10.02
N PHE A 236 5.32 -24.40 -8.74
CA PHE A 236 5.46 -23.19 -7.92
C PHE A 236 6.88 -22.57 -8.01
N TRP A 237 7.90 -23.41 -7.95
CA TRP A 237 9.30 -23.00 -8.09
C TRP A 237 9.67 -22.44 -9.46
N TYR A 238 8.95 -22.82 -10.51
CA TYR A 238 9.14 -22.28 -11.85
C TYR A 238 8.75 -20.78 -11.89
N GLY A 239 7.60 -20.42 -11.35
CA GLY A 239 7.15 -19.03 -11.27
C GLY A 239 8.09 -18.14 -10.46
N ILE A 240 8.60 -18.63 -9.32
CA ILE A 240 9.58 -17.91 -8.50
C ILE A 240 10.88 -17.70 -9.29
N ARG A 241 11.44 -18.77 -9.89
CA ARG A 241 12.67 -18.69 -10.67
C ARG A 241 12.55 -17.73 -11.87
N GLU A 242 11.41 -17.75 -12.54
CA GLU A 242 11.13 -16.86 -13.66
C GLU A 242 11.07 -15.39 -13.21
N SER A 243 10.44 -15.11 -12.08
CA SER A 243 10.38 -13.77 -11.48
C SER A 243 11.79 -13.24 -11.14
N PHE A 244 12.66 -14.06 -10.57
CA PHE A 244 14.05 -13.67 -10.30
C PHE A 244 14.86 -13.46 -11.58
N ALA A 245 14.64 -14.28 -12.62
CA ALA A 245 15.30 -14.11 -13.91
C ALA A 245 14.90 -12.77 -14.58
N GLY A 246 13.66 -12.31 -14.35
CA GLY A 246 13.17 -11.02 -14.84
C GLY A 246 13.87 -9.82 -14.23
N VAL A 247 14.33 -9.91 -12.98
CA VAL A 247 15.12 -8.85 -12.32
C VAL A 247 16.45 -8.61 -13.04
N VAL A 248 17.08 -9.68 -13.56
CA VAL A 248 18.39 -9.57 -14.26
C VAL A 248 18.24 -8.97 -15.67
N HIS A 249 17.14 -9.26 -16.37
CA HIS A 249 16.93 -8.88 -17.77
C HIS A 249 15.92 -7.73 -17.95
N MET A 250 15.75 -6.89 -16.93
CA MET A 250 14.78 -5.80 -16.98
C MET A 250 15.19 -4.65 -17.90
N PRO A 251 14.21 -3.95 -18.53
CA PRO A 251 14.42 -2.76 -19.35
C PRO A 251 15.12 -1.63 -18.58
N ARG A 252 15.79 -0.73 -19.31
CA ARG A 252 16.55 0.39 -18.72
C ARG A 252 15.68 1.28 -17.84
N THR A 253 14.51 1.69 -18.32
CA THR A 253 13.54 2.50 -17.55
C THR A 253 13.14 1.83 -16.25
N MET A 254 12.90 0.52 -16.27
CA MET A 254 12.56 -0.25 -15.08
C MET A 254 13.70 -0.27 -14.06
N ARG A 255 14.97 -0.39 -14.48
CA ARG A 255 16.14 -0.31 -13.57
C ARG A 255 16.27 1.06 -12.93
N GLN A 256 16.03 2.13 -13.68
CA GLN A 256 16.06 3.50 -13.16
C GLN A 256 14.92 3.73 -12.16
N LEU A 257 13.71 3.30 -12.49
CA LEU A 257 12.56 3.35 -11.56
C LEU A 257 12.78 2.50 -10.31
N ALA A 258 13.49 1.36 -10.42
CA ALA A 258 13.82 0.53 -9.27
C ALA A 258 14.60 1.30 -8.19
N VAL A 259 15.54 2.18 -8.60
CA VAL A 259 16.30 3.04 -7.68
C VAL A 259 15.38 4.10 -7.05
N VAL A 260 14.51 4.73 -7.82
CA VAL A 260 13.52 5.69 -7.31
C VAL A 260 12.62 5.02 -6.28
N GLN A 261 12.09 3.84 -6.61
CA GLN A 261 11.24 3.07 -5.71
C GLN A 261 11.96 2.66 -4.44
N PHE A 262 13.26 2.30 -4.54
CA PHE A 262 14.03 1.94 -3.35
C PHE A 262 14.01 3.06 -2.31
N PHE A 263 14.35 4.29 -2.68
CA PHE A 263 14.39 5.42 -1.77
C PHE A 263 12.99 5.89 -1.34
N SER A 264 12.00 5.83 -2.22
CA SER A 264 10.61 6.21 -1.90
C SER A 264 9.97 5.27 -0.87
N TRP A 265 10.12 3.96 -1.06
CA TRP A 265 9.53 2.97 -0.15
C TRP A 265 10.29 2.86 1.18
N LEU A 266 11.61 3.08 1.17
CA LEU A 266 12.38 3.22 2.41
C LEU A 266 11.85 4.40 3.24
N ALA A 267 11.56 5.54 2.62
CA ALA A 267 11.01 6.71 3.27
C ALA A 267 9.61 6.45 3.85
N LEU A 268 8.71 5.85 3.08
CA LEU A 268 7.36 5.53 3.55
C LEU A 268 7.39 4.51 4.69
N PHE A 269 8.25 3.51 4.58
CA PHE A 269 8.36 2.48 5.60
C PHE A 269 8.94 3.06 6.89
N SER A 270 9.90 4.00 6.81
CA SER A 270 10.37 4.74 7.98
C SER A 270 9.24 5.52 8.66
N MET A 271 8.33 6.12 7.88
CA MET A 271 7.17 6.82 8.42
C MET A 271 6.21 5.86 9.14
N TRP A 272 5.83 4.77 8.52
CA TRP A 272 4.88 3.83 9.14
C TRP A 272 5.42 3.18 10.42
N ILE A 273 6.72 2.90 10.47
CA ILE A 273 7.35 2.32 11.67
C ILE A 273 7.52 3.37 12.77
N TYR A 274 8.04 4.55 12.42
CA TYR A 274 8.55 5.49 13.39
C TYR A 274 7.68 6.73 13.63
N ALA A 275 6.55 6.92 12.92
CA ALA A 275 5.68 8.09 13.14
C ALA A 275 5.18 8.16 14.59
N THR A 276 4.68 7.05 15.14
CA THR A 276 4.20 7.03 16.54
C THR A 276 5.34 7.31 17.52
N PRO A 277 6.44 6.53 17.58
CA PRO A 277 7.51 6.81 18.53
C PRO A 277 8.16 8.19 18.33
N ALA A 278 8.25 8.70 17.11
CA ALA A 278 8.81 10.02 16.85
C ALA A 278 7.90 11.16 17.35
N ILE A 279 6.61 11.10 17.05
CA ILE A 279 5.66 12.14 17.45
C ILE A 279 5.45 12.13 18.95
N THR A 280 5.30 10.96 19.58
CA THR A 280 5.12 10.87 21.03
C THR A 280 6.34 11.35 21.79
N SER A 281 7.56 10.95 21.40
CA SER A 281 8.77 11.35 22.09
C SER A 281 9.19 12.80 21.81
N HIS A 282 9.11 13.28 20.55
CA HIS A 282 9.63 14.58 20.14
C HIS A 282 8.62 15.72 20.31
N ILE A 283 7.31 15.45 20.14
CA ILE A 283 6.26 16.48 20.17
C ILE A 283 5.46 16.44 21.47
N TYR A 284 5.15 15.24 21.96
CA TYR A 284 4.44 15.07 23.22
C TYR A 284 5.38 14.84 24.41
N HIS A 285 6.70 14.81 24.17
CA HIS A 285 7.77 14.70 25.17
C HIS A 285 7.60 13.53 26.15
N THR A 286 7.11 12.42 25.66
CA THR A 286 6.91 11.22 26.48
C THR A 286 7.11 9.93 25.68
N THR A 287 7.68 8.94 26.37
CA THR A 287 7.79 7.54 25.91
C THR A 287 6.99 6.60 26.82
N ASP A 288 6.33 7.14 27.85
CA ASP A 288 5.51 6.36 28.78
C ASP A 288 4.16 6.00 28.12
N THR A 289 4.05 4.76 27.67
CA THR A 289 2.87 4.20 27.00
C THR A 289 1.61 4.18 27.88
N THR A 290 1.75 4.33 29.19
CA THR A 290 0.64 4.41 30.14
C THR A 290 0.12 5.84 30.31
N SER A 291 0.91 6.84 29.90
CA SER A 291 0.54 8.24 30.02
C SER A 291 -0.54 8.67 29.03
N LYS A 292 -1.39 9.60 29.47
CA LYS A 292 -2.39 10.19 28.57
C LYS A 292 -1.74 10.92 27.40
N ALA A 293 -0.63 11.63 27.64
CA ALA A 293 0.07 12.39 26.60
C ALA A 293 0.59 11.49 25.48
N TYR A 294 1.18 10.33 25.80
CA TYR A 294 1.58 9.35 24.80
C TYR A 294 0.40 8.88 23.95
N ASN A 295 -0.69 8.51 24.62
CA ASN A 295 -1.85 7.95 23.95
C ASN A 295 -2.60 8.99 23.10
N ASP A 296 -2.67 10.25 23.55
CA ASP A 296 -3.20 11.37 22.74
C ASP A 296 -2.32 11.61 21.51
N GLY A 297 -1.00 11.54 21.64
CA GLY A 297 -0.06 11.63 20.53
C GLY A 297 -0.22 10.51 19.51
N ALA A 298 -0.35 9.27 19.98
CA ALA A 298 -0.57 8.12 19.13
C ALA A 298 -1.93 8.18 18.40
N ASP A 299 -2.98 8.66 19.07
CA ASP A 299 -4.28 8.90 18.43
C ASP A 299 -4.17 10.02 17.37
N TRP A 300 -3.34 11.05 17.61
CA TRP A 300 -3.11 12.12 16.64
C TRP A 300 -2.32 11.65 15.41
N VAL A 301 -1.40 10.69 15.54
CA VAL A 301 -0.76 10.02 14.40
C VAL A 301 -1.80 9.39 13.47
N ASN A 302 -2.83 8.76 14.02
CA ASN A 302 -3.93 8.21 13.22
C ASN A 302 -4.71 9.30 12.47
N VAL A 303 -4.92 10.49 13.07
CA VAL A 303 -5.48 11.66 12.37
C VAL A 303 -4.57 12.11 11.23
N CYS A 304 -3.25 12.21 11.47
CA CYS A 304 -2.26 12.53 10.44
C CYS A 304 -2.34 11.52 9.27
N PHE A 305 -2.47 10.23 9.59
CA PHE A 305 -2.59 9.18 8.57
C PHE A 305 -3.90 9.27 7.79
N ALA A 306 -5.00 9.64 8.43
CA ALA A 306 -6.25 9.92 7.73
C ALA A 306 -6.11 11.11 6.77
N VAL A 307 -5.42 12.18 7.20
CA VAL A 307 -5.23 13.38 6.37
C VAL A 307 -4.36 13.07 5.14
N TYR A 308 -3.19 12.41 5.30
CA TYR A 308 -2.37 12.13 4.12
C TYR A 308 -3.08 11.18 3.14
N ASN A 309 -3.85 10.20 3.62
CA ASN A 309 -4.63 9.32 2.75
C ASN A 309 -5.75 10.10 2.02
N GLY A 310 -6.45 11.00 2.72
CA GLY A 310 -7.46 11.88 2.13
C GLY A 310 -6.88 12.81 1.07
N VAL A 311 -5.74 13.45 1.38
CA VAL A 311 -5.01 14.28 0.42
C VAL A 311 -4.54 13.48 -0.78
N SER A 312 -4.06 12.25 -0.57
CA SER A 312 -3.64 11.36 -1.66
C SER A 312 -4.78 11.05 -2.62
N ALA A 313 -5.97 10.76 -2.08
CA ALA A 313 -7.15 10.51 -2.91
C ALA A 313 -7.54 11.74 -3.77
N LEU A 314 -7.46 12.94 -3.21
CA LEU A 314 -7.72 14.19 -3.94
C LEU A 314 -6.62 14.49 -4.97
N ALA A 315 -5.34 14.32 -4.58
CA ALA A 315 -4.20 14.55 -5.46
C ALA A 315 -4.22 13.64 -6.69
N ALA A 316 -4.68 12.40 -6.53
CA ALA A 316 -4.79 11.44 -7.64
C ALA A 316 -5.63 11.97 -8.81
N LEU A 317 -6.60 12.84 -8.56
CA LEU A 317 -7.42 13.47 -9.59
C LEU A 317 -6.66 14.57 -10.35
N GLY A 318 -5.76 15.28 -9.67
CA GLY A 318 -4.99 16.39 -10.24
C GLY A 318 -3.69 15.97 -10.94
N LEU A 319 -3.06 14.88 -10.50
CA LEU A 319 -1.75 14.45 -11.02
C LEU A 319 -1.71 14.25 -12.55
N PRO A 320 -2.71 13.61 -13.20
CA PRO A 320 -2.70 13.46 -14.66
C PRO A 320 -2.74 14.80 -15.41
N ILE A 321 -3.40 15.82 -14.83
CA ILE A 321 -3.48 17.17 -15.42
C ILE A 321 -2.13 17.84 -15.34
N ILE A 322 -1.46 17.78 -14.20
CA ILE A 322 -0.13 18.36 -13.99
C ILE A 322 0.92 17.65 -14.86
N ALA A 323 0.86 16.32 -14.95
CA ALA A 323 1.78 15.53 -15.73
C ALA A 323 1.68 15.82 -17.24
N ARG A 324 0.47 16.10 -17.75
CA ARG A 324 0.26 16.53 -19.15
C ARG A 324 0.77 17.94 -19.41
N ALA A 325 0.69 18.83 -18.42
CA ALA A 325 1.13 20.23 -18.56
C ALA A 325 2.66 20.40 -18.41
N THR A 326 3.32 19.43 -17.77
CA THR A 326 4.77 19.47 -17.50
C THR A 326 5.48 18.25 -18.11
N SER A 327 5.70 17.24 -17.27
CA SER A 327 6.12 15.89 -17.64
C SER A 327 5.87 14.94 -16.46
N ARG A 328 5.76 13.63 -16.72
CA ARG A 328 5.58 12.63 -15.66
C ARG A 328 6.76 12.62 -14.69
N ARG A 329 8.00 12.75 -15.19
CA ARG A 329 9.22 12.81 -14.37
C ARG A 329 9.23 14.03 -13.47
N PHE A 330 8.95 15.20 -14.01
CA PHE A 330 8.95 16.45 -13.24
C PHE A 330 7.84 16.45 -12.19
N THR A 331 6.64 15.99 -12.54
CA THR A 331 5.52 15.86 -11.62
C THR A 331 5.87 14.92 -10.47
N HIS A 332 6.43 13.73 -10.75
CA HIS A 332 6.82 12.77 -9.72
C HIS A 332 7.91 13.34 -8.82
N MET A 333 8.91 13.99 -9.39
CA MET A 333 9.97 14.68 -8.63
C MET A 333 9.39 15.71 -7.64
N LEU A 334 8.52 16.60 -8.10
CA LEU A 334 7.88 17.60 -7.23
C LEU A 334 7.06 16.97 -6.11
N CYS A 335 6.31 15.92 -6.43
CA CYS A 335 5.51 15.20 -5.43
C CYS A 335 6.41 14.55 -4.36
N LEU A 336 7.49 13.86 -4.77
CA LEU A 336 8.42 13.24 -3.83
C LEU A 336 9.16 14.27 -2.98
N VAL A 337 9.62 15.38 -3.58
CA VAL A 337 10.26 16.47 -2.83
C VAL A 337 9.30 17.07 -1.81
N SER A 338 8.02 17.28 -2.18
CA SER A 338 7.02 17.80 -1.22
C SER A 338 6.80 16.85 -0.04
N GLY A 339 6.75 15.54 -0.30
CA GLY A 339 6.61 14.52 0.76
C GLY A 339 7.84 14.44 1.66
N GLY A 340 9.04 14.52 1.08
CA GLY A 340 10.29 14.53 1.83
C GLY A 340 10.44 15.78 2.70
N ILE A 341 10.08 16.97 2.19
CA ILE A 341 10.00 18.20 2.98
C ILE A 341 8.98 18.04 4.11
N GLY A 342 7.82 17.41 3.83
CA GLY A 342 6.81 17.10 4.84
C GLY A 342 7.40 16.27 5.98
N LEU A 343 8.09 15.16 5.70
CA LEU A 343 8.71 14.33 6.73
C LEU A 343 9.77 15.08 7.55
N ILE A 344 10.62 15.86 6.89
CA ILE A 344 11.66 16.67 7.57
C ILE A 344 11.03 17.76 8.44
N SER A 345 9.95 18.39 7.99
CA SER A 345 9.31 19.49 8.71
C SER A 345 8.72 19.08 10.05
N ILE A 346 8.40 17.79 10.26
CA ILE A 346 7.94 17.27 11.56
C ILE A 346 8.97 17.54 12.67
N TYR A 347 10.26 17.48 12.36
CA TYR A 347 11.33 17.80 13.31
C TYR A 347 11.21 19.24 13.84
N PHE A 348 10.95 20.21 12.96
CA PHE A 348 10.86 21.61 13.34
C PHE A 348 9.59 21.94 14.12
N ILE A 349 8.53 21.16 13.95
CA ILE A 349 7.25 21.33 14.67
C ILE A 349 7.44 21.09 16.17
N GLY A 350 8.34 20.20 16.57
CA GLY A 350 8.64 19.93 17.99
C GLY A 350 9.16 21.16 18.79
N TYR A 351 9.55 22.24 18.11
CA TYR A 351 9.97 23.50 18.76
C TYR A 351 8.83 24.49 18.96
N ILE A 352 7.61 24.20 18.50
CA ILE A 352 6.43 25.04 18.72
C ILE A 352 5.97 24.86 20.18
N PRO A 353 5.67 25.97 20.93
CA PRO A 353 5.19 25.85 22.28
C PRO A 353 3.90 25.01 22.38
N ALA A 354 3.93 23.95 23.20
CA ALA A 354 2.84 22.99 23.32
C ALA A 354 1.59 23.55 24.02
N GLU A 355 1.69 24.68 24.72
CA GLU A 355 0.62 25.29 25.54
C GLU A 355 -0.40 26.07 24.70
N GLN A 356 -0.06 26.42 23.46
CA GLN A 356 -0.97 27.18 22.61
C GLN A 356 -2.15 26.32 22.14
N THR A 357 -3.37 26.80 22.42
CA THR A 357 -4.62 26.15 22.02
C THR A 357 -5.48 27.06 21.14
N VAL A 358 -6.20 26.45 20.22
CA VAL A 358 -7.21 27.09 19.37
C VAL A 358 -8.51 26.36 19.53
N SER A 359 -9.60 27.12 19.78
CA SER A 359 -10.95 26.57 19.83
C SER A 359 -11.66 26.80 18.50
N LEU A 360 -12.07 25.71 17.87
CA LEU A 360 -12.87 25.72 16.64
C LEU A 360 -14.33 25.44 16.96
N HIS A 361 -15.22 26.35 16.53
CA HIS A 361 -16.66 26.26 16.71
C HIS A 361 -17.34 25.81 15.41
N LEU A 362 -17.10 24.56 15.02
CA LEU A 362 -17.80 23.93 13.87
C LEU A 362 -18.58 22.71 14.39
N PHE A 363 -19.90 22.76 14.37
CA PHE A 363 -20.79 21.69 14.89
C PHE A 363 -20.51 21.25 16.33
N GLY A 364 -19.90 22.14 17.17
CA GLY A 364 -19.49 21.93 18.56
C GLY A 364 -18.28 22.78 18.90
N SER A 365 -17.93 22.88 20.18
CA SER A 365 -16.71 23.57 20.63
C SER A 365 -15.60 22.54 20.84
N TYR A 366 -14.62 22.53 19.93
CA TYR A 366 -13.45 21.64 20.01
C TYR A 366 -12.20 22.47 20.24
N THR A 367 -11.43 22.14 21.27
CA THR A 367 -10.14 22.78 21.56
C THR A 367 -9.01 21.86 21.11
N PHE A 368 -8.17 22.37 20.22
CA PHE A 368 -6.98 21.70 19.70
C PHE A 368 -5.74 22.44 20.15
N ARG A 369 -4.64 21.73 20.37
CA ARG A 369 -3.32 22.38 20.48
C ARG A 369 -2.86 22.87 19.12
N VAL A 370 -2.25 24.04 19.03
CA VAL A 370 -1.73 24.58 17.78
C VAL A 370 -0.78 23.59 17.10
N ILE A 371 0.09 22.96 17.88
CA ILE A 371 1.05 21.97 17.40
C ILE A 371 0.37 20.76 16.72
N GLU A 372 -0.81 20.37 17.19
CA GLU A 372 -1.62 19.29 16.57
C GLU A 372 -2.10 19.70 15.17
N LEU A 373 -2.60 20.93 15.03
CA LEU A 373 -3.06 21.42 13.72
C LEU A 373 -1.90 21.63 12.75
N VAL A 374 -0.76 22.14 13.24
CA VAL A 374 0.43 22.33 12.40
C VAL A 374 1.00 21.01 11.92
N LEU A 375 0.87 19.91 12.68
CA LEU A 375 1.25 18.56 12.26
C LEU A 375 0.47 18.04 11.03
N LEU A 376 -0.67 18.64 10.72
CA LEU A 376 -1.44 18.27 9.51
C LEU A 376 -0.82 18.85 8.24
N ILE A 377 -0.02 19.91 8.32
CA ILE A 377 0.62 20.55 7.15
C ILE A 377 1.60 19.60 6.45
N PRO A 378 2.54 18.94 7.15
CA PRO A 378 3.38 17.89 6.55
C PRO A 378 2.59 16.82 5.80
N MET A 379 1.41 16.45 6.29
CA MET A 379 0.58 15.42 5.71
C MET A 379 0.07 15.77 4.31
N LEU A 380 -0.01 17.05 3.97
CA LEU A 380 -0.35 17.49 2.61
C LEU A 380 0.72 17.05 1.61
N GLY A 381 1.99 17.36 1.90
CA GLY A 381 3.12 16.96 1.06
C GLY A 381 3.26 15.43 0.97
N ILE A 382 3.14 14.75 2.10
CA ILE A 382 3.22 13.28 2.17
C ILE A 382 2.08 12.63 1.37
N GLY A 383 0.85 13.16 1.46
CA GLY A 383 -0.29 12.66 0.72
C GLY A 383 -0.13 12.82 -0.80
N ILE A 384 0.39 13.96 -1.25
CA ILE A 384 0.72 14.20 -2.66
C ILE A 384 1.80 13.21 -3.15
N ALA A 385 2.85 12.99 -2.35
CA ALA A 385 3.90 12.02 -2.67
C ALA A 385 3.33 10.60 -2.75
N TRP A 386 2.51 10.20 -1.80
CA TRP A 386 1.87 8.89 -1.77
C TRP A 386 1.02 8.62 -3.01
N SER A 387 0.19 9.59 -3.42
CA SER A 387 -0.59 9.50 -4.66
C SER A 387 0.29 9.29 -5.88
N SER A 388 1.40 10.03 -5.96
CA SER A 388 2.34 9.94 -7.07
C SER A 388 3.09 8.60 -7.10
N ILE A 389 3.52 8.07 -5.94
CA ILE A 389 4.20 6.77 -5.82
C ILE A 389 3.29 5.63 -6.31
N LEU A 390 1.99 5.72 -6.05
CA LEU A 390 1.02 4.71 -6.46
C LEU A 390 0.64 4.77 -7.94
N SER A 391 0.95 5.85 -8.66
CA SER A 391 0.44 6.06 -10.02
C SER A 391 1.53 6.30 -11.06
N VAL A 392 2.43 7.26 -10.83
CA VAL A 392 3.34 7.76 -11.87
C VAL A 392 4.40 6.75 -12.29
N PRO A 393 5.09 6.01 -11.39
CA PRO A 393 6.05 4.99 -11.78
C PRO A 393 5.45 3.88 -12.64
N TYR A 394 4.20 3.49 -12.33
CA TYR A 394 3.48 2.49 -13.12
C TYR A 394 3.10 3.01 -14.51
N ALA A 395 2.75 4.29 -14.62
CA ALA A 395 2.45 4.92 -15.91
C ALA A 395 3.71 5.02 -16.79
N MET A 396 4.86 5.42 -16.22
CA MET A 396 6.14 5.42 -16.93
C MET A 396 6.55 4.00 -17.35
N LEU A 397 6.39 3.03 -16.46
CA LEU A 397 6.74 1.65 -16.74
C LEU A 397 5.88 1.06 -17.86
N ALA A 398 4.57 1.33 -17.83
CA ALA A 398 3.63 0.84 -18.84
C ALA A 398 3.98 1.35 -20.26
N GLY A 399 4.48 2.58 -20.39
CA GLY A 399 4.93 3.12 -21.66
C GLY A 399 6.22 2.49 -22.20
N ALA A 400 7.06 1.95 -21.32
CA ALA A 400 8.36 1.36 -21.67
C ALA A 400 8.34 -0.17 -21.86
N LEU A 401 7.21 -0.83 -21.62
CA LEU A 401 7.10 -2.30 -21.65
C LEU A 401 6.35 -2.84 -22.87
N PRO A 402 6.79 -3.99 -23.40
CA PRO A 402 6.03 -4.69 -24.44
C PRO A 402 4.68 -5.16 -23.88
N SER A 403 3.60 -4.88 -24.59
CA SER A 403 2.22 -5.18 -24.19
C SER A 403 1.97 -6.68 -23.89
N ASN A 404 2.66 -7.58 -24.59
CA ASN A 404 2.55 -9.03 -24.42
C ASN A 404 3.24 -9.58 -23.16
N ARG A 405 4.08 -8.77 -22.46
CA ARG A 405 4.77 -9.15 -21.21
C ARG A 405 4.51 -8.18 -20.05
N MET A 406 3.53 -7.31 -20.19
CA MET A 406 3.21 -6.29 -19.19
C MET A 406 3.02 -6.89 -17.80
N GLY A 407 2.18 -7.91 -17.66
CA GLY A 407 1.90 -8.56 -16.37
C GLY A 407 3.15 -9.16 -15.70
N TYR A 408 4.02 -9.78 -16.49
CA TYR A 408 5.28 -10.32 -16.01
C TYR A 408 6.18 -9.24 -15.40
N TYR A 409 6.42 -8.16 -16.14
CA TYR A 409 7.27 -7.07 -15.67
C TYR A 409 6.66 -6.28 -14.51
N MET A 410 5.33 -6.14 -14.45
CA MET A 410 4.64 -5.55 -13.29
C MET A 410 4.85 -6.40 -12.04
N GLY A 411 4.82 -7.73 -12.16
CA GLY A 411 5.17 -8.65 -11.08
C GLY A 411 6.62 -8.50 -10.62
N VAL A 412 7.57 -8.41 -11.57
CA VAL A 412 8.99 -8.15 -11.26
C VAL A 412 9.16 -6.79 -10.58
N PHE A 413 8.42 -5.76 -11.00
CA PHE A 413 8.50 -4.43 -10.41
C PHE A 413 8.08 -4.40 -8.93
N ASN A 414 7.20 -5.32 -8.52
CA ASN A 414 6.80 -5.43 -7.12
C ASN A 414 7.97 -5.78 -6.18
N PHE A 415 9.03 -6.43 -6.67
CA PHE A 415 10.26 -6.65 -5.88
C PHE A 415 10.89 -5.33 -5.42
N PHE A 416 10.80 -4.27 -6.25
CA PHE A 416 11.35 -2.95 -5.93
C PHE A 416 10.47 -2.15 -4.98
N ILE A 417 9.32 -2.67 -4.61
CA ILE A 417 8.48 -2.19 -3.51
C ILE A 417 8.86 -2.90 -2.22
N VAL A 418 8.98 -4.22 -2.28
CA VAL A 418 9.18 -5.07 -1.09
C VAL A 418 10.62 -5.05 -0.59
N LEU A 419 11.61 -5.12 -1.49
CA LEU A 419 13.03 -5.12 -1.11
C LEU A 419 13.46 -3.90 -0.28
N PRO A 420 13.10 -2.65 -0.64
CA PRO A 420 13.40 -1.49 0.21
C PRO A 420 12.78 -1.56 1.60
N GLN A 421 11.59 -2.11 1.72
CA GLN A 421 10.91 -2.29 3.01
C GLN A 421 11.64 -3.31 3.88
N MET A 422 12.13 -4.40 3.28
CA MET A 422 12.97 -5.38 4.00
C MET A 422 14.29 -4.77 4.45
N VAL A 423 14.96 -3.99 3.58
CA VAL A 423 16.18 -3.26 3.94
C VAL A 423 15.88 -2.26 5.07
N ALA A 424 14.79 -1.50 4.99
CA ALA A 424 14.37 -0.58 6.04
C ALA A 424 14.15 -1.30 7.37
N GLY A 425 13.44 -2.43 7.38
CA GLY A 425 13.18 -3.23 8.58
C GLY A 425 14.47 -3.70 9.28
N VAL A 426 15.52 -4.00 8.51
CA VAL A 426 16.81 -4.42 9.07
C VAL A 426 17.70 -3.23 9.47
N THR A 427 17.70 -2.15 8.67
CA THR A 427 18.70 -1.07 8.81
C THR A 427 18.23 0.11 9.65
N LEU A 428 16.93 0.44 9.63
CA LEU A 428 16.43 1.64 10.34
C LEU A 428 16.59 1.51 11.86
N GLY A 429 16.38 0.32 12.44
CA GLY A 429 16.65 0.08 13.86
C GLY A 429 18.12 0.32 14.23
N PHE A 430 19.03 -0.18 13.39
CA PHE A 430 20.45 0.06 13.56
C PHE A 430 20.82 1.55 13.52
N PHE A 431 20.30 2.30 12.55
CA PHE A 431 20.52 3.75 12.47
C PHE A 431 19.91 4.49 13.66
N THR A 432 18.67 4.14 14.05
CA THR A 432 18.02 4.73 15.21
C THR A 432 18.86 4.56 16.47
N LYS A 433 19.40 3.37 16.70
CA LYS A 433 20.20 3.06 17.88
C LYS A 433 21.59 3.70 17.87
N HIS A 434 22.36 3.47 16.80
CA HIS A 434 23.79 3.77 16.78
C HIS A 434 24.14 5.15 16.20
N LEU A 435 23.31 5.67 15.28
CA LEU A 435 23.54 6.97 14.65
C LEU A 435 22.74 8.09 15.34
N PHE A 436 21.51 7.78 15.79
CA PHE A 436 20.58 8.78 16.33
C PHE A 436 20.36 8.63 17.84
N ASN A 437 21.15 7.81 18.55
CA ASN A 437 21.06 7.61 20.00
C ASN A 437 19.63 7.32 20.50
N GLY A 438 18.85 6.55 19.74
CA GLY A 438 17.45 6.21 20.05
C GLY A 438 16.41 7.27 19.67
N ALA A 439 16.82 8.42 19.14
CA ALA A 439 15.89 9.47 18.75
C ALA A 439 15.20 9.18 17.40
N SER A 440 14.01 8.61 17.46
CA SER A 440 13.21 8.18 16.30
C SER A 440 12.83 9.31 15.33
N ILE A 441 12.82 10.56 15.79
CA ILE A 441 12.56 11.72 14.91
C ILE A 441 13.59 11.83 13.78
N PHE A 442 14.87 11.54 14.06
CA PHE A 442 15.90 11.58 13.03
C PHE A 442 15.77 10.44 12.00
N THR A 443 15.11 9.34 12.38
CA THR A 443 14.76 8.28 11.43
C THR A 443 13.68 8.74 10.45
N LEU A 444 12.72 9.57 10.88
CA LEU A 444 11.78 10.25 9.97
C LEU A 444 12.49 11.26 9.07
N VAL A 445 13.43 12.06 9.60
CA VAL A 445 14.25 12.99 8.81
C VAL A 445 15.04 12.22 7.74
N LEU A 446 15.66 11.09 8.10
CA LEU A 446 16.35 10.21 7.14
C LEU A 446 15.40 9.73 6.04
N GLY A 447 14.17 9.34 6.40
CA GLY A 447 13.11 9.01 5.45
C GLY A 447 12.79 10.18 4.51
N GLY A 448 12.68 11.40 5.05
CA GLY A 448 12.46 12.61 4.27
C GLY A 448 13.59 12.90 3.28
N VAL A 449 14.84 12.79 3.72
CA VAL A 449 16.04 12.93 2.85
C VAL A 449 16.01 11.85 1.76
N SER A 450 15.70 10.61 2.11
CA SER A 450 15.57 9.51 1.14
C SER A 450 14.50 9.80 0.08
N MET A 451 13.36 10.36 0.47
CA MET A 451 12.29 10.71 -0.45
C MET A 451 12.67 11.85 -1.40
N ILE A 452 13.37 12.87 -0.90
CA ILE A 452 13.91 13.97 -1.74
C ILE A 452 14.92 13.40 -2.74
N LEU A 453 15.81 12.51 -2.29
CA LEU A 453 16.79 11.86 -3.16
C LEU A 453 16.08 11.05 -4.27
N ALA A 454 15.04 10.29 -3.92
CA ALA A 454 14.20 9.62 -4.91
C ALA A 454 13.62 10.58 -5.95
N GLY A 455 13.13 11.73 -5.49
CA GLY A 455 12.62 12.79 -6.37
C GLY A 455 13.67 13.29 -7.36
N LEU A 456 14.87 13.59 -6.89
CA LEU A 456 15.97 14.06 -7.75
C LEU A 456 16.42 12.99 -8.74
N ILE A 457 16.51 11.72 -8.31
CA ILE A 457 16.86 10.59 -9.17
C ILE A 457 15.80 10.39 -10.26
N THR A 458 14.54 10.71 -10.01
CA THR A 458 13.46 10.60 -11.00
C THR A 458 13.75 11.37 -12.29
N LEU A 459 14.50 12.47 -12.22
CA LEU A 459 14.88 13.26 -13.40
C LEU A 459 15.79 12.49 -14.37
N TRP A 460 16.47 11.44 -13.91
CA TRP A 460 17.32 10.57 -14.74
C TRP A 460 16.56 9.39 -15.37
N VAL A 461 15.29 9.21 -15.02
CA VAL A 461 14.48 8.14 -15.60
C VAL A 461 14.17 8.46 -17.07
N ASN A 462 14.42 7.50 -17.97
CA ASN A 462 14.00 7.63 -19.36
C ASN A 462 12.49 7.38 -19.43
N ASP A 463 11.76 8.35 -19.98
CA ASP A 463 10.33 8.25 -20.22
C ASP A 463 10.06 8.59 -21.69
N ASP A 464 9.93 7.56 -22.49
CA ASP A 464 9.83 7.70 -23.96
C ASP A 464 8.51 8.39 -24.39
N ASP A 465 7.46 8.28 -23.57
CA ASP A 465 6.18 8.95 -23.83
C ASP A 465 6.22 10.46 -23.54
N ASP A 466 7.10 10.93 -22.65
CA ASP A 466 7.28 12.37 -22.38
C ASP A 466 7.82 13.12 -23.61
N VAL A 467 8.63 12.46 -24.44
CA VAL A 467 9.18 13.04 -25.66
C VAL A 467 8.09 13.28 -26.71
N GLN A 468 7.06 12.43 -26.75
CA GLN A 468 5.93 12.56 -27.68
C GLN A 468 4.90 13.62 -27.25
N MET A 469 4.85 14.00 -25.97
CA MET A 469 3.90 14.99 -25.43
C MET A 469 4.40 16.43 -25.46
N MET A 470 5.68 16.67 -25.75
CA MET A 470 6.19 18.04 -25.90
C MET A 470 5.71 18.67 -27.21
N PRO A 471 5.20 19.92 -27.22
CA PRO A 471 4.85 20.62 -28.44
C PRO A 471 6.10 20.77 -29.33
N GLY A 472 6.18 20.04 -30.42
CA GLY A 472 7.29 20.05 -31.38
C GLY A 472 8.15 18.78 -31.43
N GLY A 473 7.83 17.76 -30.65
CA GLY A 473 8.47 16.45 -30.75
C GLY A 473 7.97 15.70 -31.99
N GLU A 474 8.82 15.56 -33.03
CA GLU A 474 8.55 14.64 -34.14
C GLU A 474 8.51 13.20 -33.62
N PRO A 475 7.57 12.35 -34.11
CA PRO A 475 7.57 10.94 -33.74
C PRO A 475 8.87 10.31 -34.26
N THR A 476 9.73 9.87 -33.37
CA THR A 476 10.88 9.07 -33.75
C THR A 476 10.38 7.68 -34.19
N GLU A 477 10.11 7.52 -35.48
CA GLU A 477 10.06 6.21 -36.11
C GLU A 477 11.46 5.60 -36.02
N ASN A 478 11.71 4.81 -35.00
CA ASN A 478 12.83 3.87 -34.99
C ASN A 478 12.63 2.78 -33.92
N PHE A 479 11.70 1.88 -34.19
CA PHE A 479 11.82 0.52 -33.68
C PHE A 479 12.53 -0.31 -34.76
N GLY A 480 13.86 -0.17 -34.84
CA GLY A 480 14.71 -1.02 -35.65
C GLY A 480 14.74 -2.44 -35.09
N TYR A 481 13.81 -3.28 -35.51
CA TYR A 481 14.06 -4.71 -35.56
C TYR A 481 15.02 -4.94 -36.74
N GLY A 482 16.29 -5.20 -36.42
CA GLY A 482 17.27 -5.66 -37.39
C GLY A 482 16.75 -6.91 -38.10
N THR A 483 16.39 -6.74 -39.37
CA THR A 483 16.26 -7.85 -40.30
C THR A 483 17.64 -8.52 -40.45
N PRO A 484 17.73 -9.85 -40.34
CA PRO A 484 18.99 -10.53 -40.65
C PRO A 484 19.33 -10.31 -42.13
N ALA A 485 20.50 -9.72 -42.39
CA ALA A 485 21.04 -9.59 -43.73
C ALA A 485 21.18 -10.97 -44.36
N THR A 486 20.39 -11.23 -45.36
CA THR A 486 20.65 -12.30 -46.35
C THR A 486 21.94 -11.97 -47.06
N ARG A 487 23.02 -12.69 -46.74
CA ARG A 487 24.20 -12.74 -47.58
C ARG A 487 23.89 -13.61 -48.82
N ALA A 488 23.97 -13.01 -49.97
CA ALA A 488 24.17 -13.70 -51.22
C ALA A 488 25.61 -14.20 -51.34
#